data_33c9288b96928d39140f2ff740f75d42
#
_entry.id   33c9288b96928d39140f2ff740f75d42
#
_cell.length_a   1.000
_cell.length_b   1.000
_cell.length_c   1.000
_cell.angle_alpha   90.00
_cell.angle_beta   90.00
_cell.angle_gamma   90.00
#
_symmetry.space_group_name_H-M   'P 1'
#
loop_
_entity.id
_entity.type
_entity.pdbx_description
1 polymer ?
#
loop_
_entity_poly.entity_id
_entity_poly.type
_entity_poly.pdbx_seq_one_letter_code
_entity_poly.pdbx_strand_id
1 'polypeptide(L)'
;LVKKIARILAIIVVSIILVNIILYIALSLPALQKRAADIAIDKLKPIIGTEASLAGIRIKLFNTVELKGLYLEDRQQDTLLYADRIDVRIHALELLKKRVYVKKAGLENLVAHVHRASPDEPFNFQFLIDAFATEKDTTQVEKSKWRITAEELLLQDASLHYHVDSAPRTPGQFNVNHI
;
A
#
# COMPACT_ATOMS: atom_id res chain seq x y z
N LEU A 1 -52.20 4.52 9.52
CA LEU A 1 -51.05 5.28 8.97
C LEU A 1 -49.72 4.74 9.51
N VAL A 2 -49.56 4.62 10.84
CA VAL A 2 -48.34 4.16 11.54
C VAL A 2 -47.85 2.79 11.04
N LYS A 3 -48.75 1.79 10.93
CA LYS A 3 -48.39 0.45 10.42
C LYS A 3 -47.91 0.45 8.97
N LYS A 4 -48.39 1.33 8.10
CA LYS A 4 -47.90 1.47 6.73
C LYS A 4 -46.51 2.11 6.70
N ILE A 5 -46.27 3.15 7.48
CA ILE A 5 -44.97 3.82 7.62
C ILE A 5 -43.95 2.84 8.17
N ALA A 6 -44.26 2.08 9.22
CA ALA A 6 -43.36 1.08 9.82
C ALA A 6 -42.98 0.00 8.80
N ARG A 7 -43.94 -0.46 7.95
CA ARG A 7 -43.65 -1.45 6.89
C ARG A 7 -42.71 -0.88 5.82
N ILE A 8 -42.94 0.36 5.39
CA ILE A 8 -42.07 1.02 4.41
C ILE A 8 -40.65 1.16 4.99
N LEU A 9 -40.54 1.61 6.23
CA LEU A 9 -39.24 1.76 6.92
C LEU A 9 -38.50 0.42 7.04
N ALA A 10 -39.24 -0.64 7.42
CA ALA A 10 -38.66 -1.99 7.47
C ALA A 10 -38.14 -2.47 6.10
N ILE A 11 -38.91 -2.24 5.03
CA ILE A 11 -38.46 -2.59 3.68
C ILE A 11 -37.19 -1.84 3.31
N ILE A 12 -37.11 -0.53 3.57
CA ILE A 12 -35.92 0.28 3.32
C ILE A 12 -34.70 -0.27 4.06
N VAL A 13 -34.86 -0.55 5.37
CA VAL A 13 -33.76 -1.10 6.20
C VAL A 13 -33.30 -2.45 5.67
N VAL A 14 -34.24 -3.36 5.36
CA VAL A 14 -33.91 -4.67 4.80
C VAL A 14 -33.22 -4.53 3.44
N SER A 15 -33.67 -3.64 2.57
CA SER A 15 -33.04 -3.38 1.29
C SER A 15 -31.62 -2.86 1.43
N ILE A 16 -31.37 -1.94 2.36
CA ILE A 16 -30.02 -1.44 2.65
C ILE A 16 -29.09 -2.58 3.11
N ILE A 17 -29.58 -3.43 4.02
CA ILE A 17 -28.81 -4.57 4.53
C ILE A 17 -28.50 -5.54 3.38
N LEU A 18 -29.48 -5.84 2.53
CA LEU A 18 -29.33 -6.78 1.42
C LEU A 18 -28.33 -6.27 0.37
N VAL A 19 -28.39 -4.99 0.04
CA VAL A 19 -27.41 -4.34 -0.85
C VAL A 19 -26.01 -4.41 -0.28
N ASN A 20 -25.83 -4.16 1.03
CA ASN A 20 -24.53 -4.27 1.69
C ASN A 20 -23.99 -5.70 1.67
N ILE A 21 -24.85 -6.71 1.87
CA ILE A 21 -24.46 -8.13 1.81
C ILE A 21 -24.02 -8.49 0.37
N ILE A 22 -24.78 -8.10 -0.65
CA ILE A 22 -24.45 -8.35 -2.05
C ILE A 22 -23.12 -7.69 -2.41
N LEU A 23 -22.93 -6.43 -2.01
CA LEU A 23 -21.69 -5.71 -2.25
C LEU A 23 -20.49 -6.39 -1.56
N TYR A 24 -20.65 -6.82 -0.32
CA TYR A 24 -19.63 -7.56 0.41
C TYR A 24 -19.25 -8.88 -0.27
N ILE A 25 -20.26 -9.66 -0.70
CA ILE A 25 -20.03 -10.91 -1.45
C ILE A 25 -19.28 -10.61 -2.76
N ALA A 26 -19.74 -9.60 -3.52
CA ALA A 26 -19.10 -9.22 -4.78
C ALA A 26 -17.62 -8.84 -4.56
N LEU A 27 -17.32 -7.99 -3.59
CA LEU A 27 -15.94 -7.59 -3.26
C LEU A 27 -15.08 -8.73 -2.70
N SER A 28 -15.70 -9.82 -2.26
CA SER A 28 -15.00 -11.03 -1.78
C SER A 28 -14.62 -12.00 -2.90
N LEU A 29 -15.11 -11.81 -4.13
CA LEU A 29 -14.79 -12.68 -5.24
C LEU A 29 -13.32 -12.54 -5.66
N PRO A 30 -12.54 -13.64 -5.74
CA PRO A 30 -11.12 -13.60 -6.09
C PRO A 30 -10.85 -12.93 -7.44
N ALA A 31 -11.75 -13.11 -8.41
CA ALA A 31 -11.63 -12.49 -9.73
C ALA A 31 -11.69 -10.96 -9.67
N LEU A 32 -12.57 -10.39 -8.83
CA LEU A 32 -12.66 -8.95 -8.64
C LEU A 32 -11.47 -8.40 -7.85
N GLN A 33 -10.98 -9.16 -6.86
CA GLN A 33 -9.78 -8.80 -6.09
C GLN A 33 -8.54 -8.74 -6.99
N LYS A 34 -8.37 -9.74 -7.86
CA LYS A 34 -7.28 -9.76 -8.83
C LYS A 34 -7.39 -8.60 -9.81
N ARG A 35 -8.57 -8.37 -10.39
CA ARG A 35 -8.79 -7.27 -11.33
C ARG A 35 -8.52 -5.89 -10.69
N ALA A 36 -8.90 -5.71 -9.43
CA ALA A 36 -8.59 -4.49 -8.70
C ALA A 36 -7.07 -4.32 -8.50
N ALA A 37 -6.35 -5.41 -8.21
CA ALA A 37 -4.90 -5.42 -8.12
C ALA A 37 -4.24 -5.07 -9.46
N ASP A 38 -4.67 -5.69 -10.55
CA ASP A 38 -4.15 -5.41 -11.89
C ASP A 38 -4.33 -3.93 -12.26
N ILE A 39 -5.52 -3.36 -12.04
CA ILE A 39 -5.79 -1.93 -12.29
C ILE A 39 -4.89 -1.03 -11.42
N ALA A 40 -4.69 -1.39 -10.15
CA ALA A 40 -3.82 -0.61 -9.26
C ALA A 40 -2.36 -0.62 -9.73
N ILE A 41 -1.86 -1.78 -10.15
CA ILE A 41 -0.50 -1.95 -10.66
C ILE A 41 -0.31 -1.23 -12.01
N ASP A 42 -1.26 -1.35 -12.92
CA ASP A 42 -1.22 -0.64 -14.21
C ASP A 42 -1.15 0.89 -14.04
N LYS A 43 -1.72 1.41 -12.96
CA LYS A 43 -1.61 2.84 -12.61
C LYS A 43 -0.31 3.18 -11.89
N LEU A 44 0.23 2.25 -11.11
CA LEU A 44 1.44 2.43 -10.30
C LEU A 44 2.71 2.41 -11.17
N LYS A 45 2.85 1.41 -12.07
CA LYS A 45 4.04 1.22 -12.91
C LYS A 45 4.51 2.49 -13.63
N PRO A 46 3.65 3.24 -14.34
CA PRO A 46 4.10 4.46 -15.01
C PRO A 46 4.52 5.57 -14.05
N ILE A 47 4.03 5.57 -12.80
CA ILE A 47 4.39 6.56 -11.78
C ILE A 47 5.78 6.27 -11.21
N ILE A 48 6.06 5.00 -10.87
CA ILE A 48 7.33 4.60 -10.26
C ILE A 48 8.43 4.32 -11.30
N GLY A 49 8.06 3.99 -12.53
CA GLY A 49 8.98 3.71 -13.65
C GLY A 49 9.73 2.38 -13.53
N THR A 50 9.26 1.45 -12.69
CA THR A 50 9.81 0.10 -12.50
C THR A 50 8.71 -0.96 -12.50
N GLU A 51 9.10 -2.24 -12.54
CA GLU A 51 8.14 -3.32 -12.45
C GLU A 51 7.56 -3.45 -11.04
N ALA A 52 6.26 -3.73 -11.00
CA ALA A 52 5.52 -4.01 -9.79
C ALA A 52 4.45 -5.07 -10.05
N SER A 53 4.14 -5.87 -9.06
CA SER A 53 3.01 -6.80 -9.13
C SER A 53 2.29 -6.91 -7.80
N LEU A 54 1.03 -7.34 -7.86
CA LEU A 54 0.17 -7.52 -6.71
C LEU A 54 -0.76 -8.70 -6.98
N ALA A 55 -0.76 -9.70 -6.11
CA ALA A 55 -1.57 -10.89 -6.30
C ALA A 55 -3.06 -10.63 -6.06
N GLY A 56 -3.40 -9.69 -5.17
CA GLY A 56 -4.79 -9.32 -4.93
C GLY A 56 -4.97 -8.19 -3.94
N ILE A 57 -6.13 -7.53 -4.03
CA ILE A 57 -6.59 -6.53 -3.07
C ILE A 57 -7.89 -7.03 -2.46
N ARG A 58 -7.98 -7.04 -1.14
CA ARG A 58 -9.17 -7.40 -0.40
C ARG A 58 -9.60 -6.26 0.52
N ILE A 59 -10.85 -5.89 0.46
CA ILE A 59 -11.44 -4.96 1.42
C ILE A 59 -12.08 -5.79 2.53
N LYS A 60 -11.53 -5.70 3.74
CA LYS A 60 -12.07 -6.34 4.95
C LYS A 60 -13.05 -5.39 5.65
N LEU A 61 -13.90 -5.97 6.51
CA LEU A 61 -14.75 -5.19 7.40
C LEU A 61 -13.92 -4.21 8.25
N PHE A 62 -14.54 -3.11 8.67
CA PHE A 62 -13.90 -2.07 9.51
C PHE A 62 -12.78 -1.27 8.83
N ASN A 63 -12.93 -0.99 7.53
CA ASN A 63 -12.02 -0.10 6.78
C ASN A 63 -10.58 -0.61 6.68
N THR A 64 -10.38 -1.91 6.61
CA THR A 64 -9.07 -2.50 6.39
C THR A 64 -8.94 -2.93 4.93
N VAL A 65 -7.87 -2.50 4.28
CA VAL A 65 -7.46 -2.97 2.95
C VAL A 65 -6.31 -3.94 3.14
N GLU A 66 -6.45 -5.15 2.62
CA GLU A 66 -5.40 -6.16 2.57
C GLU A 66 -4.84 -6.21 1.15
N LEU A 67 -3.54 -6.02 1.02
CA LEU A 67 -2.78 -6.27 -0.20
C LEU A 67 -2.05 -7.60 -0.04
N LYS A 68 -2.10 -8.46 -1.07
CA LYS A 68 -1.44 -9.76 -1.07
C LYS A 68 -0.39 -9.85 -2.14
N GLY A 69 0.79 -10.37 -1.76
CA GLY A 69 1.88 -10.63 -2.68
C GLY A 69 2.32 -9.37 -3.42
N LEU A 70 2.62 -8.29 -2.66
CA LEU A 70 3.21 -7.10 -3.25
C LEU A 70 4.66 -7.38 -3.59
N TYR A 71 5.03 -7.10 -4.83
CA TYR A 71 6.39 -7.16 -5.35
C TYR A 71 6.74 -5.84 -6.02
N LEU A 72 7.92 -5.32 -5.75
CA LEU A 72 8.46 -4.11 -6.38
C LEU A 72 9.91 -4.36 -6.79
N GLU A 73 10.28 -3.90 -7.96
CA GLU A 73 11.66 -3.84 -8.44
C GLU A 73 12.26 -2.45 -8.26
N ASP A 74 13.57 -2.41 -8.12
CA ASP A 74 14.33 -1.17 -8.23
C ASP A 74 14.65 -0.84 -9.70
N ARG A 75 15.41 0.24 -9.92
CA ARG A 75 15.78 0.67 -11.28
C ARG A 75 16.81 -0.24 -11.98
N GLN A 76 17.46 -1.11 -11.23
CA GLN A 76 18.37 -2.14 -11.71
C GLN A 76 17.67 -3.44 -12.08
N GLN A 77 16.34 -3.51 -11.90
CA GLN A 77 15.50 -4.70 -12.09
C GLN A 77 15.75 -5.79 -11.03
N ASP A 78 16.32 -5.41 -9.91
CA ASP A 78 16.47 -6.28 -8.75
C ASP A 78 15.26 -6.14 -7.82
N THR A 79 14.99 -7.18 -7.03
CA THR A 79 13.91 -7.14 -6.03
C THR A 79 14.20 -6.06 -4.99
N LEU A 80 13.40 -4.99 -4.98
CA LEU A 80 13.47 -3.96 -3.96
C LEU A 80 12.68 -4.38 -2.71
N LEU A 81 11.46 -4.87 -2.92
CA LEU A 81 10.56 -5.20 -1.83
C LEU A 81 9.60 -6.31 -2.23
N TYR A 82 9.45 -7.27 -1.34
CA TYR A 82 8.39 -8.29 -1.39
C TYR A 82 7.68 -8.35 -0.05
N ALA A 83 6.36 -8.46 -0.05
CA ALA A 83 5.57 -8.70 1.14
C ALA A 83 4.40 -9.64 0.83
N ASP A 84 4.25 -10.71 1.60
CA ASP A 84 3.13 -11.66 1.43
C ASP A 84 1.80 -10.99 1.71
N ARG A 85 1.75 -10.19 2.77
CA ARG A 85 0.54 -9.48 3.17
C ARG A 85 0.85 -8.12 3.77
N ILE A 86 0.07 -7.14 3.33
CA ILE A 86 0.04 -5.81 3.91
C ILE A 86 -1.40 -5.49 4.30
N ASP A 87 -1.67 -5.34 5.58
CA ASP A 87 -2.96 -4.90 6.11
C ASP A 87 -2.89 -3.41 6.42
N VAL A 88 -3.69 -2.60 5.74
CA VAL A 88 -3.76 -1.15 5.96
C VAL A 88 -5.14 -0.78 6.47
N ARG A 89 -5.21 -0.28 7.70
CA ARG A 89 -6.44 0.24 8.27
C ARG A 89 -6.55 1.74 7.98
N ILE A 90 -7.56 2.11 7.21
CA ILE A 90 -7.80 3.49 6.78
C ILE A 90 -9.10 4.04 7.36
N HIS A 91 -9.18 5.35 7.49
CA HIS A 91 -10.44 6.03 7.76
C HIS A 91 -11.17 6.35 6.46
N ALA A 92 -12.15 5.51 6.08
CA ALA A 92 -12.87 5.67 4.80
C ALA A 92 -13.53 7.05 4.64
N LEU A 93 -14.02 7.66 5.71
CA LEU A 93 -14.62 9.01 5.67
C LEU A 93 -13.61 10.12 5.35
N GLU A 94 -12.34 9.93 5.69
CA GLU A 94 -11.28 10.90 5.34
C GLU A 94 -10.93 10.84 3.84
N LEU A 95 -11.14 9.70 3.18
CA LEU A 95 -10.98 9.59 1.72
C LEU A 95 -11.91 10.55 0.97
N LEU A 96 -13.13 10.77 1.47
CA LEU A 96 -14.07 11.74 0.88
C LEU A 96 -13.52 13.17 0.95
N LYS A 97 -12.61 13.44 1.89
CA LYS A 97 -11.92 14.72 2.06
C LYS A 97 -10.55 14.75 1.36
N LYS A 98 -10.25 13.76 0.50
CA LYS A 98 -8.94 13.57 -0.15
C LYS A 98 -7.77 13.42 0.85
N ARG A 99 -8.03 12.80 2.01
CA ARG A 99 -7.03 12.50 3.03
C ARG A 99 -6.90 11.00 3.19
N VAL A 100 -5.70 10.47 3.05
CA VAL A 100 -5.39 9.08 3.38
C VAL A 100 -4.83 9.05 4.79
N TYR A 101 -5.68 8.65 5.72
CA TYR A 101 -5.28 8.49 7.11
C TYR A 101 -5.13 7.00 7.41
N VAL A 102 -3.88 6.56 7.55
CA VAL A 102 -3.52 5.18 7.91
C VAL A 102 -3.41 5.10 9.42
N LYS A 103 -4.38 4.47 10.06
CA LYS A 103 -4.35 4.26 11.51
C LYS A 103 -3.33 3.19 11.89
N LYS A 104 -3.25 2.12 11.08
CA LYS A 104 -2.37 0.99 11.34
C LYS A 104 -2.00 0.33 10.02
N ALA A 105 -0.72 0.07 9.84
CA ALA A 105 -0.21 -0.78 8.77
C ALA A 105 0.49 -1.99 9.38
N GLY A 106 0.13 -3.20 8.93
CA GLY A 106 0.79 -4.45 9.27
C GLY A 106 1.43 -5.04 8.03
N LEU A 107 2.71 -5.40 8.09
CA LEU A 107 3.42 -6.09 7.03
C LEU A 107 3.87 -7.46 7.55
N GLU A 108 3.58 -8.49 6.77
CA GLU A 108 3.87 -9.89 7.09
C GLU A 108 4.73 -10.52 6.00
N ASN A 109 5.78 -11.23 6.41
CA ASN A 109 6.79 -11.82 5.54
C ASN A 109 7.37 -10.77 4.58
N LEU A 110 7.87 -9.67 5.14
CA LEU A 110 8.50 -8.60 4.39
C LEU A 110 9.96 -8.96 4.10
N VAL A 111 10.34 -8.90 2.85
CA VAL A 111 11.74 -8.92 2.42
C VAL A 111 12.04 -7.62 1.69
N ALA A 112 13.04 -6.88 2.15
CA ALA A 112 13.46 -5.63 1.53
C ALA A 112 14.97 -5.65 1.26
N HIS A 113 15.35 -5.30 0.05
CA HIS A 113 16.74 -5.18 -0.40
C HIS A 113 17.07 -3.71 -0.61
N VAL A 114 17.80 -3.14 0.34
CA VAL A 114 18.18 -1.74 0.35
C VAL A 114 19.67 -1.62 0.10
N HIS A 115 20.05 -0.92 -0.96
CA HIS A 115 21.44 -0.68 -1.25
C HIS A 115 21.68 0.74 -1.78
N ARG A 116 22.95 1.13 -1.81
CA ARG A 116 23.45 2.34 -2.46
C ARG A 116 24.89 2.11 -2.92
N ALA A 117 25.28 2.76 -4.00
CA ALA A 117 26.61 2.58 -4.58
C ALA A 117 27.72 3.15 -3.67
N SER A 118 27.47 4.27 -2.99
CA SER A 118 28.38 4.86 -2.00
C SER A 118 27.64 5.49 -0.84
N PRO A 119 28.30 5.80 0.29
CA PRO A 119 27.67 6.46 1.44
C PRO A 119 27.02 7.81 1.12
N ASP A 120 27.49 8.49 0.10
CA ASP A 120 26.99 9.82 -0.30
C ASP A 120 25.93 9.76 -1.39
N GLU A 121 25.67 8.56 -1.95
CA GLU A 121 24.65 8.37 -2.98
C GLU A 121 23.29 7.97 -2.41
N PRO A 122 22.20 8.30 -3.14
CA PRO A 122 20.86 7.93 -2.71
C PRO A 122 20.66 6.41 -2.70
N PHE A 123 19.72 5.96 -1.89
CA PHE A 123 19.31 4.56 -1.85
C PHE A 123 18.56 4.14 -3.12
N ASN A 124 18.60 2.84 -3.43
CA ASN A 124 17.91 2.26 -4.58
C ASN A 124 16.38 2.46 -4.55
N PHE A 125 15.78 2.82 -3.42
CA PHE A 125 14.36 3.17 -3.29
C PHE A 125 14.06 4.67 -3.41
N GLN A 126 15.07 5.54 -3.62
CA GLN A 126 14.87 7.00 -3.69
C GLN A 126 13.83 7.39 -4.74
N PHE A 127 13.80 6.69 -5.87
CA PHE A 127 12.83 6.94 -6.94
C PHE A 127 11.37 6.79 -6.48
N LEU A 128 11.08 5.93 -5.49
CA LEU A 128 9.73 5.83 -4.92
C LEU A 128 9.39 7.10 -4.13
N ILE A 129 10.35 7.60 -3.33
CA ILE A 129 10.15 8.85 -2.60
C ILE A 129 9.89 9.99 -3.58
N ASP A 130 10.71 10.08 -4.63
CA ASP A 130 10.61 11.13 -5.65
C ASP A 130 9.29 11.05 -6.43
N ALA A 131 8.84 9.83 -6.78
CA ALA A 131 7.59 9.59 -7.49
C ALA A 131 6.35 10.05 -6.71
N PHE A 132 6.41 10.02 -5.37
CA PHE A 132 5.32 10.45 -4.50
C PHE A 132 5.60 11.78 -3.77
N ALA A 133 6.80 12.35 -3.94
CA ALA A 133 7.10 13.68 -3.44
C ALA A 133 6.23 14.70 -4.21
N THR A 134 5.48 15.50 -3.49
CA THR A 134 4.78 16.62 -4.11
C THR A 134 5.83 17.67 -4.45
N GLU A 135 6.06 17.95 -5.74
CA GLU A 135 6.90 19.06 -6.17
C GLU A 135 6.46 20.33 -5.43
N LYS A 136 7.42 20.93 -4.74
CA LYS A 136 7.29 22.28 -4.18
C LYS A 136 7.46 23.27 -5.34
N ASP A 137 6.53 23.24 -6.28
CA ASP A 137 6.54 24.24 -7.35
C ASP A 137 5.99 25.56 -6.83
N THR A 138 6.82 26.60 -6.98
CA THR A 138 6.59 27.97 -6.52
C THR A 138 5.64 28.76 -7.43
N THR A 139 4.99 28.15 -8.39
CA THR A 139 4.02 28.78 -9.29
C THR A 139 2.69 28.00 -9.28
N GLN A 140 1.68 28.63 -8.71
CA GLN A 140 0.24 28.38 -8.73
C GLN A 140 -0.25 27.21 -9.59
N VAL A 141 0.01 25.97 -9.17
CA VAL A 141 -0.73 24.78 -9.64
C VAL A 141 -1.39 24.15 -8.41
N GLU A 142 -2.65 23.79 -8.53
CA GLU A 142 -3.45 23.23 -7.43
C GLU A 142 -2.66 22.11 -6.71
N LYS A 143 -2.23 22.41 -5.49
CA LYS A 143 -1.54 21.46 -4.62
C LYS A 143 -2.36 20.18 -4.56
N SER A 144 -1.74 19.04 -4.88
CA SER A 144 -2.33 17.73 -4.61
C SER A 144 -2.81 17.74 -3.15
N LYS A 145 -4.14 17.69 -2.97
CA LYS A 145 -4.77 17.81 -1.65
C LYS A 145 -4.69 16.52 -0.84
N TRP A 146 -3.91 15.54 -1.31
CA TRP A 146 -3.75 14.26 -0.63
C TRP A 146 -2.70 14.38 0.47
N ARG A 147 -3.10 14.08 1.69
CA ARG A 147 -2.18 14.01 2.86
C ARG A 147 -2.20 12.59 3.39
N ILE A 148 -1.02 11.98 3.48
CA ILE A 148 -0.84 10.64 4.04
C ILE A 148 -0.27 10.79 5.45
N THR A 149 -0.91 10.17 6.43
CA THR A 149 -0.44 10.10 7.81
C THR A 149 -0.55 8.66 8.29
N ALA A 150 0.51 8.12 8.89
CA ALA A 150 0.52 6.80 9.50
C ALA A 150 0.81 6.93 11.00
N GLU A 151 0.02 6.23 11.84
CA GLU A 151 0.18 6.24 13.31
C GLU A 151 0.96 5.04 13.82
N GLU A 152 0.69 3.84 13.29
CA GLU A 152 1.26 2.59 13.77
C GLU A 152 1.72 1.73 12.61
N LEU A 153 2.95 1.21 12.70
CA LEU A 153 3.52 0.24 11.77
C LEU A 153 3.90 -1.03 12.56
N LEU A 154 3.35 -2.16 12.14
CA LEU A 154 3.70 -3.49 12.67
C LEU A 154 4.43 -4.28 11.61
N LEU A 155 5.57 -4.83 11.97
CA LEU A 155 6.33 -5.75 11.14
C LEU A 155 6.29 -7.14 11.79
N GLN A 156 5.93 -8.14 11.01
CA GLN A 156 5.98 -9.54 11.40
C GLN A 156 6.76 -10.32 10.35
N ASP A 157 7.78 -11.05 10.81
CA ASP A 157 8.67 -11.83 9.95
C ASP A 157 9.27 -10.98 8.83
N ALA A 158 9.99 -9.91 9.22
CA ALA A 158 10.61 -8.97 8.29
C ALA A 158 12.11 -9.21 8.18
N SER A 159 12.62 -9.29 6.95
CA SER A 159 14.04 -9.36 6.61
C SER A 159 14.45 -8.12 5.84
N LEU A 160 15.46 -7.43 6.33
CA LEU A 160 16.06 -6.27 5.67
C LEU A 160 17.51 -6.59 5.30
N HIS A 161 17.78 -6.63 4.00
CA HIS A 161 19.12 -6.77 3.46
C HIS A 161 19.65 -5.40 3.08
N TYR A 162 20.73 -4.96 3.73
CA TYR A 162 21.33 -3.67 3.46
C TYR A 162 22.80 -3.83 3.08
N HIS A 163 23.24 -3.16 2.01
CA HIS A 163 24.65 -3.08 1.66
C HIS A 163 25.02 -1.73 0.98
N VAL A 164 26.33 -1.44 0.99
CA VAL A 164 26.92 -0.31 0.28
C VAL A 164 28.03 -0.88 -0.61
N ASP A 165 27.90 -0.72 -1.93
CA ASP A 165 28.78 -1.38 -2.91
C ASP A 165 30.27 -0.98 -2.76
N SER A 166 30.51 0.30 -2.47
CA SER A 166 31.86 0.86 -2.33
C SER A 166 32.42 0.78 -0.91
N ALA A 167 31.72 0.14 0.03
CA ALA A 167 32.23 0.02 1.40
C ALA A 167 33.47 -0.88 1.43
N PRO A 168 34.63 -0.41 1.92
CA PRO A 168 35.82 -1.25 2.04
C PRO A 168 35.54 -2.40 3.00
N ARG A 169 35.84 -3.62 2.57
CA ARG A 169 35.74 -4.80 3.47
C ARG A 169 36.85 -4.72 4.50
N THR A 170 36.54 -4.33 5.70
CA THR A 170 37.48 -4.36 6.83
C THR A 170 37.46 -5.76 7.46
N PRO A 171 38.58 -6.50 7.46
CA PRO A 171 38.63 -7.81 8.09
C PRO A 171 38.26 -7.70 9.58
N GLY A 172 37.32 -8.53 10.03
CA GLY A 172 36.87 -8.57 11.43
C GLY A 172 35.67 -7.67 11.77
N GLN A 173 35.15 -6.89 10.85
CA GLN A 173 33.84 -6.23 11.03
C GLN A 173 32.69 -7.20 10.73
N PHE A 174 31.60 -6.97 11.45
CA PHE A 174 30.34 -7.68 11.26
C PHE A 174 29.92 -7.58 9.80
N ASN A 175 29.72 -8.71 9.14
CA ASN A 175 29.35 -8.71 7.72
C ASN A 175 27.88 -8.36 7.60
N VAL A 176 27.57 -7.07 7.42
CA VAL A 176 26.20 -6.57 7.23
C VAL A 176 25.52 -7.11 5.95
N ASN A 177 26.25 -7.82 5.08
CA ASN A 177 25.70 -8.48 3.91
C ASN A 177 25.15 -9.88 4.21
N HIS A 178 25.11 -10.29 5.47
CA HIS A 178 24.62 -11.60 5.93
C HIS A 178 23.77 -11.49 7.21
N ILE A 179 22.89 -10.53 7.27
CA ILE A 179 21.84 -10.46 8.30
C ILE A 179 20.52 -10.85 7.65
#